data_f36b36a9115d939a02aa1e795fd23f75
#
_entry.id   f36b36a9115d939a02aa1e795fd23f75
#
_cell.length_a   1.000
_cell.length_b   1.000
_cell.length_c   1.000
_cell.angle_alpha   90.00
_cell.angle_beta   90.00
_cell.angle_gamma   90.00
#
_symmetry.space_group_name_H-M   'P 1'
#
loop_
_entity.id
_entity.type
_entity.pdbx_description
1 polymer ?
#
loop_
_entity_poly.entity_id
_entity_poly.type
_entity_poly.pdbx_seq_one_letter_code
_entity_poly.pdbx_strand_id
1 'polypeptide(L)'
;RKVCDILNTLADIPTLVMGTHPSALPKRTLLEEPYTYVCQGEGPSTILGLVIALRAPQHSLREVPGLWYMEKGEPVGNAPAQLLTNLDREVPGQAWDLLDMTRYRAHNWHCFGNLESRAPYASLQTSLGCPFTCSFCCINSPFGTPMLRTWSPDNVIAQIDRLVMDYGVTNIKIPDEMFVLNRRHVIGICDRIIERGYRLNIWAYARVDTV
;
A
#
# COMPACT_ATOMS: atom_id res chain seq x y z
N ARG A 1 6.02 -7.01 16.00
CA ARG A 1 6.25 -7.20 17.44
C ARG A 1 7.52 -6.52 17.93
N LYS A 2 8.73 -6.98 17.57
CA LYS A 2 10.00 -6.39 18.06
C LYS A 2 10.11 -4.87 17.92
N VAL A 3 9.63 -4.29 16.82
CA VAL A 3 9.64 -2.83 16.61
C VAL A 3 8.73 -2.13 17.61
N CYS A 4 7.53 -2.66 17.86
CA CYS A 4 6.62 -2.09 18.85
C CYS A 4 7.15 -2.21 20.28
N ASP A 5 7.78 -3.34 20.62
CA ASP A 5 8.41 -3.52 21.92
C ASP A 5 9.50 -2.45 22.15
N ILE A 6 10.31 -2.16 21.11
CA ILE A 6 11.33 -1.10 21.16
C ILE A 6 10.66 0.29 21.27
N LEU A 7 9.64 0.59 20.48
CA LEU A 7 8.94 1.88 20.55
C LEU A 7 8.31 2.10 21.93
N ASN A 8 7.66 1.09 22.47
CA ASN A 8 7.03 1.15 23.79
C ASN A 8 8.06 1.32 24.94
N THR A 9 9.32 0.89 24.74
CA THR A 9 10.39 1.12 25.73
C THR A 9 11.02 2.51 25.62
N LEU A 10 10.98 3.12 24.44
CA LEU A 10 11.60 4.43 24.18
C LEU A 10 10.66 5.60 24.48
N ALA A 11 9.39 5.45 24.23
CA ALA A 11 8.35 6.45 24.46
C ALA A 11 6.96 5.81 24.41
N ASP A 12 5.99 6.41 25.11
CA ASP A 12 4.57 6.03 25.04
C ASP A 12 3.98 6.54 23.70
N ILE A 13 4.38 5.88 22.60
CA ILE A 13 3.94 6.25 21.25
C ILE A 13 2.85 5.26 20.80
N PRO A 14 1.65 5.74 20.47
CA PRO A 14 0.60 4.87 19.95
C PRO A 14 1.00 4.25 18.62
N THR A 15 0.79 2.96 18.49
CA THR A 15 1.15 2.17 17.30
C THR A 15 -0.10 1.66 16.59
N LEU A 16 -0.10 1.76 15.25
CA LEU A 16 -1.15 1.21 14.40
C LEU A 16 -0.58 0.13 13.48
N VAL A 17 -1.21 -1.03 13.44
CA VAL A 17 -0.90 -2.09 12.45
C VAL A 17 -2.01 -2.18 11.41
N MET A 18 -1.61 -2.42 10.15
CA MET A 18 -2.51 -2.62 9.02
C MET A 18 -1.98 -3.69 8.05
N GLY A 19 -2.81 -4.11 7.12
CA GLY A 19 -2.46 -5.09 6.07
C GLY A 19 -3.36 -6.32 6.08
N THR A 20 -2.95 -7.39 5.39
CA THR A 20 -3.79 -8.58 5.18
C THR A 20 -4.12 -9.31 6.48
N HIS A 21 -3.12 -9.58 7.32
CA HIS A 21 -3.34 -10.29 8.59
C HIS A 21 -4.24 -9.51 9.57
N PRO A 22 -3.97 -8.25 9.93
CA PRO A 22 -4.83 -7.50 10.83
C PRO A 22 -6.22 -7.25 10.25
N SER A 23 -6.38 -7.17 8.93
CA SER A 23 -7.72 -7.07 8.32
C SER A 23 -8.51 -8.37 8.42
N ALA A 24 -7.85 -9.53 8.31
CA ALA A 24 -8.51 -10.84 8.44
C ALA A 24 -8.84 -11.18 9.90
N LEU A 25 -7.97 -10.82 10.84
CA LEU A 25 -8.04 -11.22 12.25
C LEU A 25 -7.83 -10.02 13.21
N PRO A 26 -8.62 -8.92 13.08
CA PRO A 26 -8.33 -7.68 13.79
C PRO A 26 -8.41 -7.81 15.31
N LYS A 27 -9.45 -8.48 15.81
CA LYS A 27 -9.62 -8.73 17.26
C LYS A 27 -8.46 -9.55 17.82
N ARG A 28 -8.08 -10.61 17.13
CA ARG A 28 -6.97 -11.49 17.54
C ARG A 28 -5.65 -10.73 17.54
N THR A 29 -5.39 -9.95 16.49
CA THR A 29 -4.19 -9.12 16.39
C THR A 29 -4.09 -8.15 17.56
N LEU A 30 -5.20 -7.50 17.92
CA LEU A 30 -5.24 -6.54 19.04
C LEU A 30 -5.01 -7.21 20.41
N LEU A 31 -5.46 -8.46 20.60
CA LEU A 31 -5.31 -9.18 21.86
C LEU A 31 -3.94 -9.87 22.02
N GLU A 32 -3.34 -10.32 20.93
CA GLU A 32 -2.12 -11.14 20.97
C GLU A 32 -0.83 -10.34 20.67
N GLU A 33 -0.96 -9.14 20.11
CA GLU A 33 0.19 -8.34 19.68
C GLU A 33 0.22 -6.96 20.37
N PRO A 34 1.39 -6.37 20.58
CA PRO A 34 1.56 -5.13 21.36
C PRO A 34 1.23 -3.86 20.56
N TYR A 35 0.19 -3.86 19.78
CA TYR A 35 -0.28 -2.68 19.04
C TYR A 35 -1.36 -1.94 19.81
N THR A 36 -1.32 -0.60 19.79
CA THR A 36 -2.36 0.24 20.38
C THR A 36 -3.65 0.20 19.56
N TYR A 37 -3.49 0.17 18.23
CA TYR A 37 -4.57 0.21 17.26
C TYR A 37 -4.37 -0.80 16.15
N VAL A 38 -5.48 -1.31 15.62
CA VAL A 38 -5.51 -2.20 14.44
C VAL A 38 -6.43 -1.59 13.40
N CYS A 39 -5.95 -1.46 12.16
CA CYS A 39 -6.75 -1.06 11.03
C CYS A 39 -7.27 -2.31 10.30
N GLN A 40 -8.58 -2.44 10.24
CA GLN A 40 -9.27 -3.41 9.39
C GLN A 40 -9.69 -2.71 8.09
N GLY A 41 -9.06 -3.06 6.98
CA GLY A 41 -9.36 -2.48 5.68
C GLY A 41 -8.16 -1.86 4.97
N GLU A 42 -8.42 -0.98 4.03
CA GLU A 42 -7.40 -0.41 3.12
C GLU A 42 -6.42 0.56 3.79
N GLY A 43 -6.85 1.24 4.83
CA GLY A 43 -6.00 2.12 5.63
C GLY A 43 -6.23 3.62 5.50
N PRO A 44 -6.27 4.24 4.33
CA PRO A 44 -6.22 5.72 4.22
C PRO A 44 -7.25 6.45 5.09
N SER A 45 -8.53 6.07 5.01
CA SER A 45 -9.61 6.68 5.79
C SER A 45 -9.45 6.43 7.30
N THR A 46 -9.05 5.22 7.68
CA THR A 46 -8.82 4.86 9.08
C THR A 46 -7.63 5.61 9.68
N ILE A 47 -6.51 5.71 8.93
CA ILE A 47 -5.31 6.44 9.37
C ILE A 47 -5.63 7.92 9.55
N LEU A 48 -6.27 8.53 8.55
CA LEU A 48 -6.65 9.95 8.63
C LEU A 48 -7.59 10.22 9.80
N GLY A 49 -8.65 9.40 9.94
CA GLY A 49 -9.60 9.51 11.05
C GLY A 49 -8.94 9.35 12.42
N LEU A 50 -8.02 8.38 12.56
CA LEU A 50 -7.27 8.17 13.79
C LEU A 50 -6.37 9.38 14.12
N VAL A 51 -5.63 9.90 13.15
CA VAL A 51 -4.78 11.09 13.37
C VAL A 51 -5.61 12.29 13.80
N ILE A 52 -6.79 12.50 13.20
CA ILE A 52 -7.71 13.57 13.58
C ILE A 52 -8.21 13.34 15.02
N ALA A 53 -8.67 12.13 15.35
CA ALA A 53 -9.18 11.81 16.68
C ALA A 53 -8.11 11.96 17.78
N LEU A 54 -6.87 11.61 17.51
CA LEU A 54 -5.76 11.78 18.45
C LEU A 54 -5.33 13.24 18.67
N ARG A 55 -5.54 14.11 17.66
CA ARG A 55 -5.15 15.53 17.72
C ARG A 55 -6.23 16.46 18.22
N ALA A 56 -7.48 16.05 18.15
CA ALA A 56 -8.63 16.91 18.43
C ALA A 56 -9.59 16.20 19.40
N PRO A 57 -9.63 16.61 20.70
CA PRO A 57 -10.41 15.93 21.76
C PRO A 57 -11.92 15.84 21.50
N GLN A 58 -12.46 16.67 20.59
CA GLN A 58 -13.86 16.62 20.17
C GLN A 58 -14.21 15.45 19.26
N HIS A 59 -13.21 14.77 18.69
CA HIS A 59 -13.41 13.59 17.84
C HIS A 59 -13.24 12.30 18.65
N SER A 60 -14.16 11.37 18.45
CA SER A 60 -14.16 10.09 19.15
C SER A 60 -13.47 9.01 18.33
N LEU A 61 -12.70 8.15 18.99
CA LEU A 61 -12.17 6.93 18.35
C LEU A 61 -13.30 6.05 17.79
N ARG A 62 -14.51 6.11 18.37
CA ARG A 62 -15.69 5.34 17.90
C ARG A 62 -16.18 5.76 16.53
N GLU A 63 -15.82 6.95 16.06
CA GLU A 63 -16.21 7.49 14.74
C GLU A 63 -15.21 7.15 13.65
N VAL A 64 -14.05 6.57 13.99
CA VAL A 64 -13.00 6.23 13.04
C VAL A 64 -13.33 4.90 12.33
N PRO A 65 -13.68 4.90 11.05
CA PRO A 65 -14.12 3.69 10.37
C PRO A 65 -12.97 2.67 10.24
N GLY A 66 -13.26 1.39 10.42
CA GLY A 66 -12.29 0.29 10.33
C GLY A 66 -11.29 0.22 11.47
N LEU A 67 -11.40 1.06 12.49
CA LEU A 67 -10.49 1.06 13.65
C LEU A 67 -10.90 0.00 14.67
N TRP A 68 -9.91 -0.73 15.18
CA TRP A 68 -10.01 -1.59 16.36
C TRP A 68 -9.07 -1.08 17.43
N TYR A 69 -9.55 -1.05 18.69
CA TYR A 69 -8.81 -0.56 19.86
C TYR A 69 -9.34 -1.18 21.15
N MET A 70 -8.59 -1.04 22.25
CA MET A 70 -9.04 -1.49 23.57
C MET A 70 -9.83 -0.38 24.25
N GLU A 71 -11.04 -0.70 24.74
CA GLU A 71 -11.84 0.17 25.57
C GLU A 71 -12.24 -0.55 26.85
N LYS A 72 -11.85 -0.02 28.01
CA LYS A 72 -12.11 -0.61 29.33
C LYS A 72 -11.68 -2.08 29.46
N GLY A 73 -10.59 -2.44 28.79
CA GLY A 73 -10.05 -3.81 28.82
C GLY A 73 -10.67 -4.76 27.77
N GLU A 74 -11.63 -4.30 26.96
CA GLU A 74 -12.26 -5.11 25.93
C GLU A 74 -11.92 -4.61 24.52
N PRO A 75 -11.74 -5.52 23.54
CA PRO A 75 -11.49 -5.13 22.16
C PRO A 75 -12.78 -4.63 21.48
N VAL A 76 -12.75 -3.42 20.99
CA VAL A 76 -13.84 -2.76 20.26
C VAL A 76 -13.46 -2.57 18.82
N GLY A 77 -14.35 -2.95 17.89
CA GLY A 77 -14.21 -2.71 16.45
C GLY A 77 -15.30 -1.80 15.94
N ASN A 78 -14.92 -0.76 15.21
CA ASN A 78 -15.85 0.16 14.59
C ASN A 78 -16.40 -0.40 13.26
N ALA A 79 -17.41 0.27 12.71
CA ALA A 79 -17.93 -0.05 11.38
C ALA A 79 -16.79 -0.04 10.32
N PRO A 80 -16.81 -0.95 9.33
CA PRO A 80 -15.79 -0.98 8.28
C PRO A 80 -15.69 0.35 7.53
N ALA A 81 -14.48 0.72 7.13
CA ALA A 81 -14.27 1.83 6.22
C ALA A 81 -14.83 1.50 4.84
N GLN A 82 -15.35 2.52 4.17
CA GLN A 82 -15.71 2.39 2.75
C GLN A 82 -14.44 2.22 1.91
N LEU A 83 -14.53 1.36 0.89
CA LEU A 83 -13.43 1.19 -0.06
C LEU A 83 -13.26 2.44 -0.92
N LEU A 84 -12.01 2.76 -1.23
CA LEU A 84 -11.69 3.81 -2.18
C LEU A 84 -12.27 3.44 -3.56
N THR A 85 -13.01 4.35 -4.17
CA THR A 85 -13.67 4.10 -5.46
C THR A 85 -12.98 4.80 -6.61
N ASN A 86 -12.37 5.95 -6.35
CA ASN A 86 -11.62 6.74 -7.33
C ASN A 86 -10.20 6.96 -6.84
N LEU A 87 -9.30 6.03 -7.21
CA LEU A 87 -7.91 6.07 -6.73
C LEU A 87 -7.17 7.32 -7.17
N ASP A 88 -7.43 7.84 -8.38
CA ASP A 88 -6.79 9.05 -8.89
C ASP A 88 -7.09 10.29 -8.03
N ARG A 89 -8.29 10.36 -7.46
CA ARG A 89 -8.71 11.49 -6.65
C ARG A 89 -8.41 11.29 -5.16
N GLU A 90 -8.62 10.08 -4.66
CA GLU A 90 -8.59 9.79 -3.23
C GLU A 90 -7.17 9.49 -2.73
N VAL A 91 -6.33 8.90 -3.61
CA VAL A 91 -4.92 8.62 -3.36
C VAL A 91 -4.11 8.95 -4.62
N PRO A 92 -3.97 10.23 -4.98
CA PRO A 92 -3.44 10.64 -6.28
C PRO A 92 -1.94 10.35 -6.48
N GLY A 93 -1.22 10.03 -5.42
CA GLY A 93 0.20 9.72 -5.51
C GLY A 93 0.85 9.45 -4.16
N GLN A 94 2.13 9.12 -4.22
CA GLN A 94 2.94 8.83 -3.03
C GLN A 94 3.81 10.05 -2.68
N ALA A 95 4.05 10.24 -1.38
CA ALA A 95 4.86 11.34 -0.85
C ALA A 95 6.36 10.96 -0.92
N TRP A 96 6.91 10.87 -2.13
CA TRP A 96 8.30 10.51 -2.37
C TRP A 96 9.30 11.45 -1.69
N ASP A 97 8.92 12.72 -1.55
CA ASP A 97 9.68 13.77 -0.90
C ASP A 97 9.88 13.55 0.62
N LEU A 98 9.07 12.70 1.24
CA LEU A 98 9.25 12.31 2.63
C LEU A 98 10.19 11.12 2.82
N LEU A 99 10.70 10.54 1.74
CA LEU A 99 11.58 9.38 1.76
C LEU A 99 12.98 9.76 1.30
N ASP A 100 13.99 9.22 1.98
CA ASP A 100 15.37 9.25 1.47
C ASP A 100 15.52 8.20 0.37
N MET A 101 15.22 8.59 -0.87
CA MET A 101 15.20 7.70 -2.03
C MET A 101 16.57 7.08 -2.33
N THR A 102 17.67 7.63 -1.82
CA THR A 102 19.03 7.08 -1.99
C THR A 102 19.25 5.76 -1.26
N ARG A 103 18.42 5.47 -0.26
CA ARG A 103 18.48 4.23 0.54
C ARG A 103 17.84 3.04 -0.12
N TYR A 104 17.01 3.26 -1.14
CA TYR A 104 16.25 2.19 -1.79
C TYR A 104 17.01 1.64 -2.98
N ARG A 105 17.04 0.31 -3.08
CA ARG A 105 17.68 -0.40 -4.19
C ARG A 105 16.88 -1.63 -4.56
N ALA A 106 16.89 -1.98 -5.84
CA ALA A 106 16.22 -3.16 -6.34
C ALA A 106 16.83 -4.44 -5.74
N HIS A 107 16.00 -5.48 -5.60
CA HIS A 107 16.51 -6.82 -5.29
C HIS A 107 17.33 -7.36 -6.46
N ASN A 108 18.29 -8.25 -6.19
CA ASN A 108 19.17 -8.83 -7.19
C ASN A 108 18.42 -9.41 -8.40
N TRP A 109 17.31 -10.08 -8.15
CA TRP A 109 16.49 -10.67 -9.21
C TRP A 109 15.86 -9.63 -10.14
N HIS A 110 15.56 -8.44 -9.62
CA HIS A 110 14.93 -7.36 -10.41
C HIS A 110 15.91 -6.69 -11.37
N CYS A 111 17.20 -6.98 -11.23
CA CYS A 111 18.26 -6.39 -12.06
C CYS A 111 18.90 -7.40 -13.00
N PHE A 112 18.37 -8.62 -13.12
CA PHE A 112 18.89 -9.69 -13.99
C PHE A 112 20.41 -9.92 -13.82
N GLY A 113 20.92 -9.84 -12.60
CA GLY A 113 22.33 -10.02 -12.30
C GLY A 113 23.22 -8.79 -12.41
N ASN A 114 22.72 -7.65 -12.92
CA ASN A 114 23.46 -6.39 -12.94
C ASN A 114 23.34 -5.68 -11.58
N LEU A 115 24.15 -6.12 -10.61
CA LEU A 115 24.11 -5.65 -9.25
C LEU A 115 24.54 -4.20 -9.05
N GLU A 116 25.33 -3.66 -9.97
CA GLU A 116 25.79 -2.27 -9.93
C GLU A 116 24.68 -1.29 -10.34
N SER A 117 23.69 -1.77 -11.10
CA SER A 117 22.55 -0.96 -11.57
C SER A 117 21.31 -1.10 -10.71
N ARG A 118 21.42 -1.47 -9.41
CA ARG A 118 20.29 -1.67 -8.51
C ARG A 118 19.63 -0.38 -8.01
N ALA A 119 20.31 0.72 -8.11
CA ALA A 119 19.85 2.03 -7.68
C ALA A 119 20.04 3.05 -8.82
N PRO A 120 19.19 4.08 -8.87
CA PRO A 120 18.02 4.35 -8.01
C PRO A 120 16.84 3.41 -8.29
N TYR A 121 16.00 3.19 -7.25
CA TYR A 121 14.90 2.24 -7.27
C TYR A 121 13.65 2.80 -6.59
N ALA A 122 12.48 2.47 -7.13
CA ALA A 122 11.20 2.70 -6.48
C ALA A 122 10.24 1.51 -6.64
N SER A 123 9.28 1.42 -5.73
CA SER A 123 8.15 0.49 -5.85
C SER A 123 6.88 1.32 -6.02
N LEU A 124 6.18 1.14 -7.13
CA LEU A 124 4.99 1.90 -7.52
C LEU A 124 3.82 0.96 -7.80
N GLN A 125 2.75 1.06 -7.01
CA GLN A 125 1.50 0.37 -7.30
C GLN A 125 0.70 1.11 -8.38
N THR A 126 0.11 0.34 -9.29
CA THR A 126 -0.76 0.86 -10.35
C THR A 126 -2.20 0.35 -10.22
N SER A 127 -2.39 -0.65 -9.34
CA SER A 127 -3.71 -1.22 -9.03
C SER A 127 -3.78 -1.73 -7.59
N LEU A 128 -5.01 -1.92 -7.09
CA LEU A 128 -5.30 -2.50 -5.78
C LEU A 128 -6.27 -3.67 -5.92
N GLY A 129 -5.96 -4.75 -5.19
CA GLY A 129 -6.80 -5.93 -5.09
C GLY A 129 -6.59 -6.93 -6.22
N CYS A 130 -7.38 -8.01 -6.16
CA CYS A 130 -7.35 -9.12 -7.10
C CYS A 130 -8.77 -9.68 -7.26
N PRO A 131 -9.27 -9.94 -8.49
CA PRO A 131 -10.61 -10.45 -8.69
C PRO A 131 -10.73 -11.97 -8.46
N PHE A 132 -9.62 -12.66 -8.21
CA PHE A 132 -9.61 -14.10 -8.00
C PHE A 132 -9.79 -14.48 -6.54
N THR A 133 -10.31 -15.68 -6.31
CA THR A 133 -10.62 -16.27 -4.98
C THR A 133 -9.79 -17.51 -4.71
N CYS A 134 -8.49 -17.47 -5.00
CA CYS A 134 -7.60 -18.61 -4.76
C CYS A 134 -7.63 -19.02 -3.28
N SER A 135 -7.84 -20.29 -2.99
CA SER A 135 -8.09 -20.83 -1.64
C SER A 135 -6.94 -20.60 -0.64
N PHE A 136 -5.73 -20.40 -1.11
CA PHE A 136 -4.53 -20.15 -0.30
C PHE A 136 -4.19 -18.66 -0.15
N CYS A 137 -4.88 -17.75 -0.85
CA CYS A 137 -4.51 -16.36 -0.97
C CYS A 137 -5.32 -15.47 -0.03
N CYS A 138 -4.63 -14.57 0.69
CA CYS A 138 -5.25 -13.65 1.65
C CYS A 138 -5.34 -12.20 1.14
N ILE A 139 -4.99 -11.94 -0.13
CA ILE A 139 -4.84 -10.56 -0.65
C ILE A 139 -6.12 -9.73 -0.58
N ASN A 140 -7.28 -10.39 -0.63
CA ASN A 140 -8.57 -9.70 -0.58
C ASN A 140 -9.03 -9.33 0.85
N SER A 141 -8.30 -9.75 1.89
CA SER A 141 -8.68 -9.46 3.29
C SER A 141 -8.90 -7.98 3.60
N PRO A 142 -8.05 -7.04 3.12
CA PRO A 142 -8.27 -5.61 3.34
C PRO A 142 -9.47 -5.04 2.58
N PHE A 143 -9.92 -5.72 1.54
CA PHE A 143 -10.98 -5.23 0.65
C PHE A 143 -12.35 -5.87 0.95
N GLY A 144 -12.38 -6.98 1.69
CA GLY A 144 -13.59 -7.72 2.03
C GLY A 144 -14.25 -8.44 0.85
N THR A 145 -13.89 -8.11 -0.39
CA THR A 145 -14.44 -8.69 -1.62
C THR A 145 -13.38 -8.75 -2.72
N PRO A 146 -13.40 -9.78 -3.58
CA PRO A 146 -12.54 -9.84 -4.75
C PRO A 146 -12.86 -8.73 -5.73
N MET A 147 -11.89 -7.87 -6.01
CA MET A 147 -12.03 -6.78 -6.98
C MET A 147 -10.66 -6.29 -7.46
N LEU A 148 -10.62 -5.62 -8.58
CA LEU A 148 -9.46 -4.89 -9.09
C LEU A 148 -9.85 -3.44 -9.34
N ARG A 149 -9.12 -2.50 -8.75
CA ARG A 149 -9.23 -1.07 -8.99
C ARG A 149 -7.88 -0.56 -9.46
N THR A 150 -7.89 0.32 -10.45
CA THR A 150 -6.66 0.84 -11.06
C THR A 150 -6.61 2.35 -10.94
N TRP A 151 -5.41 2.89 -10.76
CA TRP A 151 -5.17 4.28 -11.15
C TRP A 151 -5.25 4.41 -12.67
N SER A 152 -5.57 5.59 -13.18
CA SER A 152 -5.50 5.82 -14.62
C SER A 152 -4.06 5.75 -15.12
N PRO A 153 -3.81 5.36 -16.36
CA PRO A 153 -2.48 5.43 -16.97
C PRO A 153 -1.85 6.83 -16.89
N ASP A 154 -2.68 7.89 -16.92
CA ASP A 154 -2.21 9.28 -16.78
C ASP A 154 -1.70 9.58 -15.37
N ASN A 155 -2.36 9.07 -14.34
CA ASN A 155 -1.87 9.19 -12.96
C ASN A 155 -0.58 8.37 -12.76
N VAL A 156 -0.57 7.13 -13.25
CA VAL A 156 0.62 6.26 -13.12
C VAL A 156 1.83 6.88 -13.78
N ILE A 157 1.70 7.40 -15.00
CA ILE A 157 2.84 8.01 -15.70
C ILE A 157 3.29 9.30 -15.02
N ALA A 158 2.38 10.09 -14.44
CA ALA A 158 2.75 11.27 -13.67
C ALA A 158 3.60 10.89 -12.43
N GLN A 159 3.33 9.76 -11.78
CA GLN A 159 4.18 9.25 -10.71
C GLN A 159 5.55 8.78 -11.25
N ILE A 160 5.58 8.11 -12.39
CA ILE A 160 6.83 7.68 -13.04
C ILE A 160 7.64 8.90 -13.47
N ASP A 161 7.02 9.95 -14.02
CA ASP A 161 7.68 11.20 -14.38
C ASP A 161 8.41 11.81 -13.17
N ARG A 162 7.74 11.90 -12.02
CA ARG A 162 8.37 12.36 -10.77
C ARG A 162 9.55 11.47 -10.36
N LEU A 163 9.37 10.16 -10.37
CA LEU A 163 10.43 9.21 -10.00
C LEU A 163 11.66 9.32 -10.89
N VAL A 164 11.47 9.48 -12.20
CA VAL A 164 12.56 9.61 -13.18
C VAL A 164 13.21 10.99 -13.09
N MET A 165 12.41 12.05 -13.10
CA MET A 165 12.93 13.43 -13.24
C MET A 165 13.49 13.96 -11.92
N ASP A 166 12.82 13.70 -10.79
CA ASP A 166 13.22 14.27 -9.50
C ASP A 166 14.24 13.39 -8.76
N TYR A 167 14.18 12.07 -8.97
CA TYR A 167 15.00 11.09 -8.22
C TYR A 167 15.90 10.22 -9.10
N GLY A 168 15.86 10.38 -10.41
CA GLY A 168 16.70 9.62 -11.36
C GLY A 168 16.42 8.12 -11.36
N VAL A 169 15.20 7.69 -10.97
CA VAL A 169 14.85 6.25 -10.84
C VAL A 169 14.90 5.57 -12.21
N THR A 170 15.63 4.47 -12.27
CA THR A 170 15.75 3.61 -13.45
C THR A 170 15.19 2.22 -13.24
N ASN A 171 15.00 1.82 -11.98
CA ASN A 171 14.46 0.52 -11.62
C ASN A 171 13.11 0.69 -10.90
N ILE A 172 12.04 0.16 -11.48
CA ILE A 172 10.69 0.22 -10.90
C ILE A 172 10.17 -1.19 -10.67
N LYS A 173 9.75 -1.46 -9.44
CA LYS A 173 8.92 -2.61 -9.14
C LYS A 173 7.46 -2.20 -9.15
N ILE A 174 6.63 -2.90 -9.91
CA ILE A 174 5.17 -2.82 -9.85
C ILE A 174 4.69 -4.02 -9.03
N PRO A 175 4.36 -3.82 -7.74
CA PRO A 175 3.97 -4.91 -6.83
C PRO A 175 2.48 -5.27 -6.93
N ASP A 176 1.80 -4.82 -7.96
CA ASP A 176 0.40 -5.16 -8.22
C ASP A 176 0.24 -6.68 -8.25
N GLU A 177 -0.81 -7.20 -7.63
CA GLU A 177 -1.07 -8.64 -7.63
C GLU A 177 -1.32 -9.17 -9.05
N MET A 178 -1.86 -8.32 -9.93
CA MET A 178 -2.31 -8.69 -11.26
C MET A 178 -2.08 -7.57 -12.28
N PHE A 179 -0.81 -7.12 -12.42
CA PHE A 179 -0.47 -6.00 -13.30
C PHE A 179 -0.97 -6.18 -14.74
N VAL A 180 -0.79 -7.38 -15.30
CA VAL A 180 -1.13 -7.65 -16.72
C VAL A 180 -2.59 -8.05 -16.98
N LEU A 181 -3.45 -8.07 -15.96
CA LEU A 181 -4.84 -8.50 -16.11
C LEU A 181 -5.68 -7.57 -16.99
N ASN A 182 -5.50 -6.28 -16.85
CA ASN A 182 -6.23 -5.28 -17.64
C ASN A 182 -5.37 -4.77 -18.79
N ARG A 183 -5.58 -5.33 -19.99
CA ARG A 183 -4.81 -5.00 -21.19
C ARG A 183 -4.78 -3.48 -21.49
N ARG A 184 -5.91 -2.78 -21.34
CA ARG A 184 -5.97 -1.32 -21.62
C ARG A 184 -5.10 -0.54 -20.64
N HIS A 185 -5.11 -0.95 -19.39
CA HIS A 185 -4.29 -0.34 -18.33
C HIS A 185 -2.81 -0.51 -18.62
N VAL A 186 -2.38 -1.75 -18.86
CA VAL A 186 -0.96 -2.06 -19.15
C VAL A 186 -0.46 -1.34 -20.39
N ILE A 187 -1.16 -1.49 -21.53
CA ILE A 187 -0.78 -0.85 -22.78
C ILE A 187 -0.75 0.66 -22.62
N GLY A 188 -1.77 1.24 -21.97
CA GLY A 188 -1.80 2.68 -21.72
C GLY A 188 -0.61 3.20 -20.91
N ILE A 189 -0.10 2.44 -19.95
CA ILE A 189 1.13 2.78 -19.20
C ILE A 189 2.37 2.61 -20.09
N CYS A 190 2.48 1.47 -20.79
CA CYS A 190 3.63 1.18 -21.66
C CYS A 190 3.79 2.21 -22.79
N ASP A 191 2.70 2.57 -23.47
CA ASP A 191 2.72 3.57 -24.54
C ASP A 191 3.26 4.91 -24.02
N ARG A 192 2.80 5.36 -22.85
CA ARG A 192 3.26 6.61 -22.23
C ARG A 192 4.73 6.58 -21.81
N ILE A 193 5.24 5.43 -21.37
CA ILE A 193 6.66 5.23 -21.07
C ILE A 193 7.50 5.33 -22.36
N ILE A 194 7.03 4.70 -23.44
CA ILE A 194 7.68 4.71 -24.76
C ILE A 194 7.70 6.13 -25.35
N GLU A 195 6.56 6.83 -25.32
CA GLU A 195 6.44 8.22 -25.79
C GLU A 195 7.43 9.17 -25.10
N ARG A 196 7.75 8.93 -23.83
CA ARG A 196 8.75 9.71 -23.07
C ARG A 196 10.20 9.29 -23.31
N GLY A 197 10.41 8.20 -24.03
CA GLY A 197 11.74 7.65 -24.28
C GLY A 197 12.43 7.13 -23.01
N TYR A 198 11.69 6.82 -21.96
CA TYR A 198 12.27 6.33 -20.70
C TYR A 198 12.85 4.93 -20.88
N ARG A 199 14.07 4.74 -20.38
CA ARG A 199 14.75 3.45 -20.29
C ARG A 199 14.68 2.93 -18.86
N LEU A 200 13.60 2.19 -18.56
CA LEU A 200 13.33 1.67 -17.24
C LEU A 200 13.48 0.15 -17.21
N ASN A 201 14.09 -0.34 -16.14
CA ASN A 201 13.99 -1.74 -15.76
C ASN A 201 12.73 -1.91 -14.90
N ILE A 202 11.72 -2.59 -15.45
CA ILE A 202 10.43 -2.79 -14.79
C ILE A 202 10.26 -4.25 -14.42
N TRP A 203 9.98 -4.51 -13.15
CA TRP A 203 9.62 -5.82 -12.64
C TRP A 203 8.19 -5.81 -12.13
N ALA A 204 7.37 -6.74 -12.60
CA ALA A 204 5.94 -6.83 -12.26
C ALA A 204 5.50 -8.29 -12.10
N TYR A 205 4.39 -8.50 -11.38
CA TYR A 205 3.76 -9.80 -11.24
C TYR A 205 2.74 -10.07 -12.35
N ALA A 206 2.73 -11.31 -12.82
CA ALA A 206 1.77 -11.81 -13.78
C ALA A 206 1.37 -13.26 -13.47
N ARG A 207 0.15 -13.64 -13.77
CA ARG A 207 -0.26 -15.04 -13.83
C ARG A 207 -0.07 -15.54 -15.27
N VAL A 208 0.33 -16.81 -15.39
CA VAL A 208 0.59 -17.42 -16.71
C VAL A 208 -0.65 -17.44 -17.61
N ASP A 209 -1.85 -17.48 -17.04
CA ASP A 209 -3.12 -17.49 -17.76
C ASP A 209 -3.66 -16.09 -18.12
N THR A 210 -2.91 -15.03 -17.78
CA THR A 210 -3.28 -13.63 -18.08
C THR A 210 -2.28 -12.93 -19.00
N VAL A 211 -1.26 -13.64 -19.46
CA VAL A 211 -0.21 -13.14 -20.37
C VAL A 211 -0.48 -13.53 -21.81
#